data_7052d2237064eb4c58ecfcea41f89e9e
#
_entry.id   7052d2237064eb4c58ecfcea41f89e9e
#
_cell.length_a   1.000
_cell.length_b   1.000
_cell.length_c   1.000
_cell.angle_alpha   90.00
_cell.angle_beta   90.00
_cell.angle_gamma   90.00
#
_symmetry.space_group_name_H-M   'P 1'
#
loop_
_entity.id
_entity.type
_entity.pdbx_description
1 polymer ?
#
loop_
_entity_poly.entity_id
_entity_poly.type
_entity_poly.pdbx_seq_one_letter_code
_entity_poly.pdbx_strand_id
1 'polypeptide(L)'
;MTGNAGYGGEATSTSTSTRLRDADILSIVNNTLNAGKLPYDPNGVYFVLTSSNVAESSGFCTKYCGWHTAGTATKGHVRYSFVGNANRCLSSCAAQSVSPNGNAGVDGMISVIAHELEEATSDPDLNAWYDSGGAENADKCAWTFGN
;
A
#
# COMPACT_ATOMS: atom_id res chain seq x y z
N MET A 1 -22.12 3.31 -1.07
CA MET A 1 -20.95 2.86 -0.28
C MET A 1 -21.37 2.65 1.15
N THR A 2 -21.03 1.53 1.75
CA THR A 2 -21.42 1.24 3.15
C THR A 2 -20.47 1.85 4.18
N GLY A 3 -19.39 2.48 3.76
CA GLY A 3 -18.47 3.23 4.61
C GLY A 3 -17.62 2.42 5.61
N ASN A 4 -17.74 1.10 5.64
CA ASN A 4 -17.01 0.25 6.57
C ASN A 4 -16.08 -0.69 5.81
N ALA A 5 -14.77 -0.49 5.98
CA ALA A 5 -13.78 -1.48 5.60
C ALA A 5 -13.60 -2.50 6.75
N GLY A 6 -13.69 -3.78 6.43
CA GLY A 6 -13.43 -4.86 7.38
C GLY A 6 -11.99 -5.36 7.27
N TYR A 7 -11.39 -5.78 8.37
CA TYR A 7 -10.09 -6.44 8.38
C TYR A 7 -10.21 -7.91 7.93
N GLY A 8 -9.59 -8.24 6.81
CA GLY A 8 -9.68 -9.58 6.20
C GLY A 8 -8.61 -10.59 6.67
N GLY A 9 -7.63 -10.14 7.46
CA GLY A 9 -6.55 -11.00 7.96
C GLY A 9 -5.16 -10.54 7.52
N GLU A 10 -4.15 -11.25 8.02
CA GLU A 10 -2.74 -11.02 7.69
C GLU A 10 -1.98 -12.31 7.40
N ALA A 11 -0.91 -12.21 6.62
CA ALA A 11 -0.03 -13.34 6.34
C ALA A 11 1.39 -12.85 6.12
N THR A 12 2.38 -13.62 6.59
CA THR A 12 3.79 -13.32 6.33
C THR A 12 4.23 -13.97 5.02
N SER A 13 4.78 -13.16 4.11
CA SER A 13 5.48 -13.67 2.93
C SER A 13 6.87 -14.17 3.32
N THR A 14 7.26 -15.30 2.75
CA THR A 14 8.59 -15.89 2.93
C THR A 14 9.62 -15.41 1.90
N SER A 15 9.30 -14.36 1.14
CA SER A 15 10.28 -13.75 0.22
C SER A 15 11.49 -13.25 1.01
N THR A 16 12.67 -13.65 0.58
CA THR A 16 13.95 -13.22 1.18
C THR A 16 14.59 -12.06 0.42
N SER A 17 13.95 -11.60 -0.67
CA SER A 17 14.47 -10.49 -1.46
C SER A 17 14.37 -9.19 -0.69
N THR A 18 15.49 -8.47 -0.60
CA THR A 18 15.54 -7.12 -0.04
C THR A 18 15.38 -6.03 -1.11
N ARG A 19 15.17 -6.41 -2.37
CA ARG A 19 14.88 -5.52 -3.48
C ARG A 19 13.74 -6.09 -4.31
N LEU A 20 12.60 -5.41 -4.29
CA LEU A 20 11.40 -5.78 -5.01
C LEU A 20 11.20 -4.90 -6.25
N ARG A 21 10.46 -5.41 -7.21
CA ARG A 21 9.91 -4.69 -8.37
C ARG A 21 8.39 -4.74 -8.26
N ASP A 22 7.68 -3.90 -8.99
CA ASP A 22 6.21 -3.89 -9.03
C ASP A 22 5.61 -5.29 -9.31
N ALA A 23 6.20 -6.04 -10.24
CA ALA A 23 5.78 -7.41 -10.54
C ALA A 23 5.97 -8.39 -9.36
N ASP A 24 6.93 -8.13 -8.49
CA ASP A 24 7.16 -8.96 -7.31
C ASP A 24 6.06 -8.73 -6.27
N ILE A 25 5.48 -7.52 -6.20
CA ILE A 25 4.36 -7.19 -5.31
C ILE A 25 3.12 -8.01 -5.70
N LEU A 26 2.72 -8.02 -6.97
CA LEU A 26 1.63 -8.88 -7.45
C LEU A 26 1.91 -10.36 -7.19
N SER A 27 3.15 -10.79 -7.39
CA SER A 27 3.56 -12.19 -7.15
C SER A 27 3.41 -12.58 -5.68
N ILE A 28 3.72 -11.68 -4.73
CA ILE A 28 3.53 -11.90 -3.29
C ILE A 28 2.04 -12.10 -2.98
N VAL A 29 1.17 -11.24 -3.50
CA VAL A 29 -0.28 -11.35 -3.33
C VAL A 29 -0.77 -12.69 -3.92
N ASN A 30 -0.45 -12.98 -5.18
CA ASN A 30 -0.86 -14.20 -5.87
C ASN A 30 -0.42 -15.47 -5.11
N ASN A 31 0.83 -15.54 -4.68
CA ASN A 31 1.38 -16.69 -3.96
C ASN A 31 0.70 -16.87 -2.59
N THR A 32 0.40 -15.77 -1.89
CA THR A 32 -0.29 -15.78 -0.59
C THR A 32 -1.71 -16.32 -0.73
N LEU A 33 -2.43 -15.88 -1.77
CA LEU A 33 -3.79 -16.35 -2.08
C LEU A 33 -3.80 -17.81 -2.51
N ASN A 34 -2.86 -18.23 -3.37
CA ASN A 34 -2.76 -19.61 -3.84
C ASN A 34 -2.41 -20.58 -2.71
N ALA A 35 -1.59 -20.14 -1.77
CA ALA A 35 -1.25 -20.91 -0.56
C ALA A 35 -2.40 -20.97 0.47
N GLY A 36 -3.52 -20.27 0.24
CA GLY A 36 -4.65 -20.22 1.16
C GLY A 36 -4.34 -19.51 2.48
N LYS A 37 -3.27 -18.69 2.53
CA LYS A 37 -2.90 -17.94 3.73
C LYS A 37 -3.81 -16.72 3.96
N LEU A 38 -4.41 -16.19 2.89
CA LEU A 38 -5.47 -15.19 2.94
C LEU A 38 -6.62 -15.65 2.05
N PRO A 39 -7.86 -15.28 2.38
CA PRO A 39 -9.01 -15.53 1.51
C PRO A 39 -8.91 -14.66 0.24
N TYR A 40 -9.37 -15.19 -0.89
CA TYR A 40 -9.62 -14.36 -2.06
C TYR A 40 -10.94 -13.60 -1.89
N ASP A 41 -10.88 -12.29 -1.98
CA ASP A 41 -12.04 -11.42 -1.98
C ASP A 41 -11.97 -10.47 -3.20
N PRO A 42 -12.90 -10.54 -4.16
CA PRO A 42 -12.92 -9.67 -5.33
C PRO A 42 -13.19 -8.20 -4.99
N ASN A 43 -13.66 -7.90 -3.78
CA ASN A 43 -13.88 -6.55 -3.28
C ASN A 43 -12.82 -6.08 -2.28
N GLY A 44 -11.84 -6.95 -1.99
CA GLY A 44 -10.76 -6.65 -1.05
C GLY A 44 -9.61 -5.91 -1.69
N VAL A 45 -8.85 -5.18 -0.86
CA VAL A 45 -7.55 -4.59 -1.19
C VAL A 45 -6.46 -5.32 -0.40
N TYR A 46 -5.42 -5.79 -1.07
CA TYR A 46 -4.32 -6.54 -0.46
C TYR A 46 -3.09 -5.64 -0.29
N PHE A 47 -2.79 -5.26 0.92
CA PHE A 47 -1.61 -4.45 1.23
C PHE A 47 -0.37 -5.32 1.40
N VAL A 48 0.67 -5.04 0.62
CA VAL A 48 2.01 -5.61 0.80
C VAL A 48 2.85 -4.62 1.61
N LEU A 49 3.07 -4.94 2.87
CA LEU A 49 3.84 -4.13 3.80
C LEU A 49 5.25 -4.68 3.90
N THR A 50 6.25 -3.82 3.84
CA THR A 50 7.65 -4.25 3.90
C THR A 50 8.38 -3.72 5.11
N SER A 51 9.38 -4.47 5.55
CA SER A 51 10.32 -4.02 6.58
C SER A 51 11.30 -2.97 6.03
N SER A 52 11.96 -2.25 6.94
CA SER A 52 12.83 -1.11 6.59
C SER A 52 14.05 -1.45 5.74
N ASN A 53 14.46 -2.73 5.71
CA ASN A 53 15.57 -3.19 4.88
C ASN A 53 15.18 -3.58 3.45
N VAL A 54 13.90 -3.54 3.11
CA VAL A 54 13.40 -3.86 1.78
C VAL A 54 13.27 -2.57 0.95
N ALA A 55 13.86 -2.56 -0.23
CA ALA A 55 13.70 -1.51 -1.23
C ALA A 55 12.69 -1.96 -2.29
N GLU A 56 11.96 -1.00 -2.84
CA GLU A 56 11.19 -1.18 -4.06
C GLU A 56 11.82 -0.33 -5.17
N SER A 57 12.01 -0.91 -6.35
CA SER A 57 12.94 -0.36 -7.35
C SER A 57 12.32 0.65 -8.30
N SER A 58 10.99 0.82 -8.32
CA SER A 58 10.34 1.78 -9.21
C SER A 58 10.30 3.21 -8.65
N GLY A 59 10.56 3.39 -7.35
CA GLY A 59 10.69 4.75 -6.81
C GLY A 59 10.36 4.96 -5.35
N PHE A 60 10.22 3.91 -4.55
CA PHE A 60 9.99 4.05 -3.11
C PHE A 60 11.07 4.91 -2.45
N CYS A 61 10.66 5.83 -1.58
CA CYS A 61 11.46 6.87 -0.93
C CYS A 61 11.91 8.03 -1.83
N THR A 62 11.77 7.95 -3.14
CA THR A 62 12.26 8.98 -4.07
C THR A 62 11.17 9.61 -4.91
N LYS A 63 10.14 8.84 -5.25
CA LYS A 63 9.01 9.30 -6.07
C LYS A 63 7.68 9.15 -5.33
N TYR A 64 7.57 8.14 -4.46
CA TYR A 64 6.37 7.81 -3.72
C TYR A 64 6.70 7.11 -2.39
N CYS A 65 5.72 7.01 -1.52
CA CYS A 65 5.78 6.31 -0.23
C CYS A 65 4.97 5.00 -0.23
N GLY A 66 3.99 4.91 -1.10
CA GLY A 66 3.17 3.76 -1.42
C GLY A 66 2.52 3.96 -2.78
N TRP A 67 1.77 3.00 -3.22
CA TRP A 67 0.91 3.05 -4.40
C TRP A 67 -0.15 1.94 -4.33
N HIS A 68 -1.27 2.14 -5.01
CA HIS A 68 -2.25 1.09 -5.24
C HIS A 68 -2.43 0.84 -6.75
N THR A 69 -2.94 -0.32 -7.09
CA THR A 69 -3.26 -0.70 -8.45
C THR A 69 -4.14 -1.95 -8.48
N ALA A 70 -4.51 -2.39 -9.68
CA ALA A 70 -5.19 -3.65 -9.90
C ALA A 70 -4.40 -4.57 -10.83
N GLY A 71 -4.69 -5.87 -10.76
CA GLY A 71 -4.02 -6.86 -11.59
C GLY A 71 -4.78 -8.18 -11.62
N THR A 72 -4.21 -9.14 -12.34
CA THR A 72 -4.79 -10.48 -12.45
C THR A 72 -3.92 -11.50 -11.73
N ALA A 73 -4.47 -12.10 -10.69
CA ALA A 73 -3.91 -13.25 -9.99
C ALA A 73 -4.54 -14.55 -10.51
N THR A 74 -4.02 -15.70 -10.10
CA THR A 74 -4.56 -17.01 -10.49
C THR A 74 -6.03 -17.19 -10.10
N LYS A 75 -6.42 -16.62 -8.96
CA LYS A 75 -7.81 -16.70 -8.45
C LYS A 75 -8.77 -15.70 -9.07
N GLY A 76 -8.27 -14.70 -9.79
CA GLY A 76 -9.07 -13.68 -10.43
C GLY A 76 -8.47 -12.28 -10.33
N HIS A 77 -9.29 -11.28 -10.59
CA HIS A 77 -8.92 -9.86 -10.46
C HIS A 77 -8.62 -9.50 -9.01
N VAL A 78 -7.54 -8.80 -8.76
CA VAL A 78 -7.13 -8.34 -7.43
C VAL A 78 -6.76 -6.88 -7.44
N ARG A 79 -7.12 -6.16 -6.38
CA ARG A 79 -6.67 -4.80 -6.09
C ARG A 79 -5.65 -4.89 -4.98
N TYR A 80 -4.52 -4.25 -5.16
CA TYR A 80 -3.42 -4.38 -4.21
C TYR A 80 -2.62 -3.09 -4.12
N SER A 81 -1.93 -2.96 -3.01
CA SER A 81 -1.14 -1.78 -2.67
C SER A 81 0.23 -2.21 -2.12
N PHE A 82 1.23 -1.42 -2.41
CA PHE A 82 2.54 -1.48 -1.77
C PHE A 82 2.69 -0.33 -0.78
N VAL A 83 3.12 -0.62 0.43
CA VAL A 83 3.50 0.39 1.42
C VAL A 83 4.81 0.00 2.07
N GLY A 84 5.85 0.79 1.84
CA GLY A 84 7.18 0.54 2.38
C GLY A 84 7.37 1.15 3.77
N ASN A 85 8.21 0.52 4.61
CA ASN A 85 8.57 1.08 5.90
C ASN A 85 9.44 2.33 5.73
N ALA A 86 8.95 3.48 6.20
CA ALA A 86 9.54 4.79 6.00
C ALA A 86 10.82 5.06 6.79
N ASN A 87 11.32 4.15 7.64
CA ASN A 87 12.56 4.36 8.42
C ASN A 87 13.77 4.74 7.56
N ARG A 88 13.76 4.41 6.27
CA ARG A 88 14.83 4.78 5.32
C ARG A 88 14.72 6.21 4.79
N CYS A 89 13.55 6.81 4.90
CA CYS A 89 13.20 8.08 4.26
C CYS A 89 12.12 8.84 5.05
N LEU A 90 12.30 8.97 6.36
CA LEU A 90 11.34 9.64 7.23
C LEU A 90 11.04 11.07 6.77
N SER A 91 12.05 11.78 6.25
CA SER A 91 11.88 13.15 5.75
C SER A 91 10.95 13.28 4.55
N SER A 92 10.73 12.20 3.80
CA SER A 92 9.87 12.20 2.61
C SER A 92 8.60 11.36 2.77
N CYS A 93 8.61 10.37 3.69
CA CYS A 93 7.52 9.39 3.79
C CYS A 93 6.93 9.26 5.20
N ALA A 94 7.20 10.19 6.11
CA ALA A 94 6.56 10.24 7.42
C ALA A 94 6.05 11.65 7.72
N ALA A 95 4.86 11.74 8.33
CA ALA A 95 4.29 13.00 8.77
C ALA A 95 5.17 13.68 9.85
N GLN A 96 5.89 12.87 10.61
CA GLN A 96 6.71 13.35 11.73
C GLN A 96 7.88 12.39 12.00
N SER A 97 8.98 12.95 12.46
CA SER A 97 10.16 12.18 12.87
C SER A 97 10.12 11.72 14.34
N VAL A 98 9.28 12.36 15.16
CA VAL A 98 9.04 11.97 16.55
C VAL A 98 7.83 11.05 16.58
N SER A 99 8.08 9.79 16.89
CA SER A 99 7.06 8.75 16.90
C SER A 99 6.30 8.71 18.21
N PRO A 100 4.95 8.79 18.20
CA PRO A 100 4.16 8.55 19.40
C PRO A 100 4.21 7.09 19.87
N ASN A 101 4.55 6.16 18.96
CA ASN A 101 4.56 4.71 19.22
C ASN A 101 5.99 4.13 19.32
N GLY A 102 7.02 4.96 19.27
CA GLY A 102 8.42 4.53 19.31
C GLY A 102 8.94 3.95 17.98
N ASN A 103 8.19 4.08 16.89
CA ASN A 103 8.59 3.60 15.55
C ASN A 103 8.06 4.51 14.45
N ALA A 104 8.78 5.58 14.16
CA ALA A 104 8.37 6.58 13.17
C ALA A 104 8.15 6.00 11.76
N GLY A 105 8.88 4.95 11.39
CA GLY A 105 8.71 4.30 10.10
C GLY A 105 7.37 3.58 9.98
N VAL A 106 6.91 2.93 11.04
CA VAL A 106 5.59 2.29 11.09
C VAL A 106 4.48 3.33 11.17
N ASP A 107 4.68 4.41 11.94
CA ASP A 107 3.71 5.51 11.97
C ASP A 107 3.52 6.14 10.58
N GLY A 108 4.62 6.30 9.82
CA GLY A 108 4.56 6.74 8.43
C GLY A 108 3.78 5.76 7.54
N MET A 109 3.98 4.45 7.70
CA MET A 109 3.22 3.44 6.96
C MET A 109 1.70 3.55 7.18
N ILE A 110 1.26 3.83 8.41
CA ILE A 110 -0.17 3.94 8.73
C ILE A 110 -0.80 5.10 7.95
N SER A 111 -0.12 6.24 7.85
CA SER A 111 -0.60 7.38 7.06
C SER A 111 -0.71 7.01 5.57
N VAL A 112 0.28 6.30 5.04
CA VAL A 112 0.28 5.87 3.63
C VAL A 112 -0.79 4.80 3.39
N ILE A 113 -0.97 3.83 4.30
CA ILE A 113 -2.06 2.83 4.20
C ILE A 113 -3.42 3.52 4.13
N ALA A 114 -3.65 4.56 4.96
CA ALA A 114 -4.91 5.30 4.94
C ALA A 114 -5.13 6.02 3.61
N HIS A 115 -4.08 6.63 3.05
CA HIS A 115 -4.08 7.29 1.74
C HIS A 115 -4.46 6.31 0.63
N GLU A 116 -3.70 5.23 0.48
CA GLU A 116 -3.92 4.22 -0.56
C GLU A 116 -5.27 3.50 -0.42
N LEU A 117 -5.75 3.31 0.81
CA LEU A 117 -7.07 2.71 1.04
C LEU A 117 -8.20 3.64 0.59
N GLU A 118 -8.08 4.95 0.84
CA GLU A 118 -9.05 5.94 0.41
C GLU A 118 -9.13 6.00 -1.12
N GLU A 119 -7.98 6.02 -1.79
CA GLU A 119 -7.90 6.01 -3.26
C GLU A 119 -8.41 4.71 -3.85
N ALA A 120 -7.99 3.56 -3.33
CA ALA A 120 -8.50 2.26 -3.77
C ALA A 120 -10.03 2.09 -3.54
N THR A 121 -10.64 2.92 -2.70
CA THR A 121 -12.10 2.93 -2.50
C THR A 121 -12.80 3.73 -3.59
N SER A 122 -12.21 4.81 -4.07
CA SER A 122 -12.79 5.71 -5.08
C SER A 122 -12.33 5.37 -6.50
N ASP A 123 -11.10 4.87 -6.66
CA ASP A 123 -10.52 4.50 -7.95
C ASP A 123 -9.77 3.14 -7.91
N PRO A 124 -10.46 2.04 -7.58
CA PRO A 124 -9.83 0.74 -7.34
C PRO A 124 -9.10 0.14 -8.55
N ASP A 125 -9.44 0.56 -9.75
CA ASP A 125 -8.94 0.02 -11.01
C ASP A 125 -8.24 1.09 -11.88
N LEU A 126 -7.90 2.25 -11.29
CA LEU A 126 -7.22 3.40 -11.92
C LEU A 126 -7.96 3.92 -13.17
N ASN A 127 -9.27 4.03 -13.09
CA ASN A 127 -10.13 4.45 -14.21
C ASN A 127 -11.36 5.27 -13.78
N ALA A 128 -11.37 5.83 -12.56
CA ALA A 128 -12.54 6.52 -12.00
C ALA A 128 -12.17 7.91 -11.45
N TRP A 129 -11.97 8.09 -10.18
CA TRP A 129 -11.92 9.37 -9.49
C TRP A 129 -10.52 10.00 -9.47
N TYR A 130 -10.07 10.53 -10.60
CA TYR A 130 -8.84 11.34 -10.70
C TYR A 130 -9.10 12.59 -11.54
N ASP A 131 -8.28 13.62 -11.33
CA ASP A 131 -8.35 14.84 -12.12
C ASP A 131 -7.50 14.74 -13.40
N SER A 132 -7.51 15.83 -14.21
CA SER A 132 -6.73 15.89 -15.45
C SER A 132 -5.22 15.80 -15.27
N GLY A 133 -4.72 15.98 -14.06
CA GLY A 133 -3.30 15.80 -13.69
C GLY A 133 -3.00 14.40 -13.17
N GLY A 134 -4.03 13.55 -13.03
CA GLY A 134 -3.90 12.20 -12.47
C GLY A 134 -3.94 12.15 -10.94
N ALA A 135 -4.25 13.26 -10.26
CA ALA A 135 -4.34 13.28 -8.81
C ALA A 135 -5.70 12.76 -8.32
N GLU A 136 -5.68 11.80 -7.41
CA GLU A 136 -6.85 11.15 -6.82
C GLU A 136 -7.37 11.93 -5.60
N ASN A 137 -8.37 11.41 -4.91
CA ASN A 137 -9.00 12.13 -3.80
C ASN A 137 -8.07 12.36 -2.61
N ALA A 138 -7.26 11.37 -2.20
CA ALA A 138 -6.33 11.51 -1.09
C ALA A 138 -5.15 12.43 -1.43
N ASP A 139 -4.72 12.47 -2.69
CA ASP A 139 -3.69 13.39 -3.19
C ASP A 139 -4.04 14.85 -2.96
N LYS A 140 -5.32 15.21 -3.04
CA LYS A 140 -5.79 16.60 -2.85
C LYS A 140 -5.46 17.17 -1.48
N CYS A 141 -5.34 16.30 -0.48
CA CYS A 141 -5.03 16.66 0.90
C CYS A 141 -3.73 15.99 1.38
N ALA A 142 -2.92 15.47 0.46
CA ALA A 142 -1.66 14.83 0.81
C ALA A 142 -0.79 15.75 1.69
N TRP A 143 -0.19 15.17 2.74
CA TRP A 143 0.64 15.87 3.73
C TRP A 143 -0.09 16.96 4.55
N THR A 144 -1.41 17.00 4.50
CA THR A 144 -2.23 17.86 5.35
C THR A 144 -2.78 17.04 6.51
N PHE A 145 -2.23 17.23 7.69
CA PHE A 145 -2.63 16.51 8.89
C PHE A 145 -3.42 17.45 9.82
N GLY A 146 -4.40 16.89 10.52
CA GLY A 146 -5.15 17.61 11.55
C GLY A 146 -4.28 18.03 12.74
N ASN A 147 -4.75 19.00 13.52
CA ASN A 147 -4.13 19.45 14.78
C ASN A 147 -4.43 18.48 15.93
#